data_7e6f83f991d394fbc72716b598bf0d67
#
_entry.id   7e6f83f991d394fbc72716b598bf0d67
#
_cell.length_a   1.000
_cell.length_b   1.000
_cell.length_c   1.000
_cell.angle_alpha   90.00
_cell.angle_beta   90.00
_cell.angle_gamma   90.00
#
_symmetry.space_group_name_H-M   'P 1'
#
loop_
_entity.id
_entity.type
_entity.pdbx_description
1 polymer ?
#
loop_
_entity_poly.entity_id
_entity_poly.type
_entity_poly.pdbx_seq_one_letter_code
_entity_poly.pdbx_strand_id
1 'polypeptide(L)'
;VVGPECMALALFFLCAAYATNALSPKIAGHFQVATTIIKLIPLLLMAVVGIIVGLVSDQGVLLENMANPGAETTGNPLFGAIVATAFAYEGWIIATSINAELKDAKRNLPIALIAGGIIIVAIYLFYYIGVAGGATVEDLMNDGATTAYLNIFGGAFGNILNLFVAISCMGTLNGLMLGCTR
;
A
#
# COMPACT_ATOMS: atom_id res chain seq x y z
N VAL A 1 11.27 19.49 9.34
CA VAL A 1 10.65 19.97 10.59
C VAL A 1 9.14 20.05 10.34
N VAL A 2 8.36 19.28 11.07
CA VAL A 2 6.89 19.30 10.94
C VAL A 2 6.38 20.55 11.64
N GLY A 3 5.68 21.43 10.92
CA GLY A 3 5.12 22.67 11.50
C GLY A 3 3.97 22.41 12.48
N PRO A 4 3.63 23.38 13.35
CA PRO A 4 2.55 23.24 14.32
C PRO A 4 1.19 22.96 13.67
N GLU A 5 0.95 23.43 12.46
CA GLU A 5 -0.27 23.19 11.68
C GLU A 5 -0.41 21.72 11.29
N CYS A 6 0.67 21.07 10.84
CA CYS A 6 0.67 19.63 10.53
C CYS A 6 0.42 18.80 11.80
N MET A 7 0.97 19.22 12.94
CA MET A 7 0.76 18.55 14.22
C MET A 7 -0.70 18.64 14.67
N ALA A 8 -1.32 19.81 14.54
CA ALA A 8 -2.73 20.02 14.86
C ALA A 8 -3.64 19.17 13.97
N LEU A 9 -3.34 19.11 12.67
CA LEU A 9 -4.08 18.28 11.71
C LEU A 9 -3.92 16.78 12.03
N ALA A 10 -2.73 16.32 12.36
CA ALA A 10 -2.46 14.94 12.74
C ALA A 10 -3.24 14.55 14.01
N LEU A 11 -3.26 15.41 15.04
CA LEU A 11 -4.05 15.22 16.25
C LEU A 11 -5.55 15.20 15.97
N PHE A 12 -6.04 16.07 15.10
CA PHE A 12 -7.44 16.07 14.68
C PHE A 12 -7.84 14.72 14.07
N PHE A 13 -7.08 14.19 13.09
CA PHE A 13 -7.38 12.91 12.46
C PHE A 13 -7.24 11.74 13.44
N LEU A 14 -6.27 11.78 14.35
CA LEU A 14 -6.10 10.78 15.39
C LEU A 14 -7.32 10.72 16.31
N CYS A 15 -7.77 11.88 16.81
CA CYS A 15 -8.95 11.98 17.67
C CYS A 15 -10.23 11.56 16.94
N ALA A 16 -10.39 11.95 15.68
CA ALA A 16 -11.53 11.57 14.86
C ALA A 16 -11.58 10.06 14.60
N ALA A 17 -10.44 9.44 14.27
CA ALA A 17 -10.33 8.00 14.10
C ALA A 17 -10.62 7.25 15.40
N TYR A 18 -10.10 7.72 16.54
CA TYR A 18 -10.40 7.14 17.84
C TYR A 18 -11.88 7.23 18.18
N ALA A 19 -12.47 8.41 18.04
CA ALA A 19 -13.89 8.65 18.33
C ALA A 19 -14.80 7.78 17.47
N THR A 20 -14.54 7.66 16.18
CA THR A 20 -15.35 6.82 15.27
C THR A 20 -15.26 5.35 15.63
N ASN A 21 -14.08 4.84 15.99
CA ASN A 21 -13.89 3.46 16.40
C ASN A 21 -14.52 3.15 17.78
N ALA A 22 -14.43 4.09 18.73
CA ALA A 22 -14.99 3.93 20.05
C ALA A 22 -16.53 4.02 20.05
N LEU A 23 -17.09 4.94 19.26
CA LEU A 23 -18.54 5.21 19.25
C LEU A 23 -19.32 4.27 18.33
N SER A 24 -18.74 3.86 17.20
CA SER A 24 -19.44 3.04 16.21
C SER A 24 -18.51 2.12 15.41
N PRO A 25 -18.27 0.91 15.91
CA PRO A 25 -17.47 -0.10 15.20
C PRO A 25 -18.00 -0.43 13.78
N LYS A 26 -19.32 -0.34 13.60
CA LYS A 26 -19.94 -0.57 12.28
C LYS A 26 -19.51 0.47 11.26
N ILE A 27 -19.50 1.75 11.64
CA ILE A 27 -19.07 2.86 10.77
C ILE A 27 -17.57 2.70 10.48
N ALA A 28 -16.75 2.43 11.49
CA ALA A 28 -15.33 2.19 11.33
C ALA A 28 -15.04 1.02 10.37
N GLY A 29 -15.80 -0.07 10.47
CA GLY A 29 -15.70 -1.21 9.57
C GLY A 29 -16.07 -0.89 8.12
N HIS A 30 -17.17 -0.17 7.89
CA HIS A 30 -17.54 0.26 6.53
C HIS A 30 -16.50 1.23 5.93
N PHE A 31 -15.98 2.14 6.73
CA PHE A 31 -14.91 3.04 6.32
C PHE A 31 -13.65 2.26 5.95
N GLN A 32 -13.28 1.23 6.73
CA GLN A 32 -12.14 0.37 6.44
C GLN A 32 -12.29 -0.36 5.09
N VAL A 33 -13.48 -0.90 4.81
CA VAL A 33 -13.77 -1.55 3.52
C VAL A 33 -13.68 -0.55 2.38
N ALA A 34 -14.30 0.62 2.51
CA ALA A 34 -14.30 1.65 1.48
C ALA A 34 -12.88 2.12 1.16
N THR A 35 -12.09 2.45 2.17
CA THR A 35 -10.69 2.88 1.98
C THR A 35 -9.82 1.78 1.41
N THR A 36 -10.09 0.50 1.74
CA THR A 36 -9.38 -0.64 1.15
C THR A 36 -9.67 -0.77 -0.34
N ILE A 37 -10.93 -0.64 -0.76
CA ILE A 37 -11.29 -0.67 -2.18
C ILE A 37 -10.62 0.48 -2.93
N ILE A 38 -10.70 1.70 -2.39
CA ILE A 38 -10.12 2.89 -3.03
C ILE A 38 -8.60 2.76 -3.19
N LYS A 39 -7.87 2.31 -2.18
CA LYS A 39 -6.41 2.17 -2.26
C LYS A 39 -5.95 1.07 -3.20
N LEU A 40 -6.78 0.07 -3.49
CA LEU A 40 -6.46 -0.97 -4.46
C LEU A 40 -6.50 -0.46 -5.92
N ILE A 41 -7.26 0.60 -6.21
CA ILE A 41 -7.40 1.14 -7.57
C ILE A 41 -6.04 1.52 -8.18
N PRO A 42 -5.21 2.39 -7.58
CA PRO A 42 -3.93 2.75 -8.17
C PRO A 42 -2.96 1.56 -8.24
N LEU A 43 -3.01 0.63 -7.26
CA LEU A 43 -2.14 -0.54 -7.28
C LEU A 43 -2.49 -1.47 -8.45
N LEU A 44 -3.76 -1.79 -8.64
CA LEU A 44 -4.21 -2.65 -9.73
C LEU A 44 -4.02 -1.97 -11.10
N LEU A 45 -4.26 -0.67 -11.17
CA LEU A 45 -4.05 0.11 -12.37
C LEU A 45 -2.57 0.08 -12.79
N MET A 46 -1.64 0.28 -11.84
CA MET A 46 -0.22 0.17 -12.10
C MET A 46 0.20 -1.27 -12.43
N ALA A 47 -0.34 -2.26 -11.75
CA ALA A 47 -0.07 -3.66 -12.04
C ALA A 47 -0.43 -4.04 -13.49
N VAL A 48 -1.56 -3.56 -14.01
CA VAL A 48 -2.00 -3.88 -15.37
C VAL A 48 -1.32 -3.00 -16.41
N VAL A 49 -1.45 -1.67 -16.26
CA VAL A 49 -0.95 -0.71 -17.27
C VAL A 49 0.57 -0.68 -17.30
N GLY A 50 1.22 -0.73 -16.13
CA GLY A 50 2.68 -0.71 -16.03
C GLY A 50 3.33 -1.94 -16.71
N ILE A 51 2.74 -3.12 -16.55
CA ILE A 51 3.22 -4.32 -17.25
C ILE A 51 3.03 -4.19 -18.76
N ILE A 52 1.85 -3.72 -19.22
CA ILE A 52 1.58 -3.55 -20.65
C ILE A 52 2.54 -2.53 -21.26
N VAL A 53 2.70 -1.35 -20.65
CA VAL A 53 3.62 -0.32 -21.11
C VAL A 53 5.06 -0.82 -21.07
N GLY A 54 5.47 -1.48 -20.00
CA GLY A 54 6.81 -2.02 -19.83
C GLY A 54 7.22 -3.07 -20.86
N LEU A 55 6.25 -3.79 -21.44
CA LEU A 55 6.50 -4.85 -22.44
C LEU A 55 6.29 -4.37 -23.89
N VAL A 56 5.39 -3.42 -24.13
CA VAL A 56 4.91 -3.10 -25.49
C VAL A 56 5.39 -1.72 -25.95
N SER A 57 5.61 -0.79 -25.03
CA SER A 57 6.02 0.57 -25.38
C SER A 57 7.53 0.68 -25.61
N ASP A 58 7.93 1.48 -26.59
CA ASP A 58 9.33 1.87 -26.81
C ASP A 58 9.96 2.60 -25.60
N GLN A 59 9.12 3.10 -24.68
CA GLN A 59 9.52 3.72 -23.42
C GLN A 59 9.50 2.72 -22.25
N GLY A 60 9.15 1.47 -22.49
CA GLY A 60 9.10 0.45 -21.46
C GLY A 60 10.49 -0.07 -21.12
N VAL A 61 10.83 0.00 -19.83
CA VAL A 61 12.15 -0.40 -19.31
C VAL A 61 12.15 -1.75 -18.58
N LEU A 62 11.04 -2.49 -18.66
CA LEU A 62 10.90 -3.74 -17.91
C LEU A 62 11.98 -4.77 -18.26
N LEU A 63 12.23 -4.98 -19.55
CA LEU A 63 13.23 -5.92 -20.01
C LEU A 63 14.66 -5.45 -19.69
N GLU A 64 14.90 -4.15 -19.75
CA GLU A 64 16.16 -3.53 -19.36
C GLU A 64 16.43 -3.72 -17.85
N ASN A 65 15.44 -3.44 -17.01
CA ASN A 65 15.53 -3.64 -15.56
C ASN A 65 15.70 -5.12 -15.18
N MET A 66 15.15 -6.04 -15.97
CA MET A 66 15.39 -7.49 -15.78
C MET A 66 16.79 -7.92 -16.20
N ALA A 67 17.35 -7.32 -17.26
CA ALA A 67 18.69 -7.61 -17.75
C ALA A 67 19.78 -6.97 -16.88
N ASN A 68 19.53 -5.78 -16.36
CA ASN A 68 20.44 -5.00 -15.54
C ASN A 68 19.80 -4.67 -14.18
N PRO A 69 19.66 -5.63 -13.26
CA PRO A 69 19.03 -5.38 -11.95
C PRO A 69 19.93 -4.58 -11.01
N GLY A 70 21.13 -4.19 -11.43
CA GLY A 70 22.20 -3.71 -10.57
C GLY A 70 22.30 -2.21 -10.48
N ALA A 71 21.70 -1.60 -9.48
CA ALA A 71 22.37 -0.52 -8.80
C ALA A 71 23.36 -1.12 -7.81
N GLU A 72 24.59 -0.59 -7.75
CA GLU A 72 25.56 -0.96 -6.73
C GLU A 72 24.97 -0.65 -5.36
N THR A 73 24.42 -1.66 -4.70
CA THR A 73 23.85 -1.51 -3.37
C THR A 73 24.97 -1.60 -2.34
N THR A 74 25.13 -0.52 -1.58
CA THR A 74 25.99 -0.54 -0.38
C THR A 74 25.33 -1.44 0.67
N GLY A 75 25.86 -2.64 0.89
CA GLY A 75 25.37 -3.56 1.91
C GLY A 75 24.87 -4.89 1.36
N ASN A 76 24.12 -5.62 2.17
CA ASN A 76 23.53 -6.89 1.76
C ASN A 76 22.11 -6.64 1.18
N PRO A 77 21.92 -6.69 -0.14
CA PRO A 77 20.64 -6.37 -0.77
C PRO A 77 19.53 -7.34 -0.36
N LEU A 78 19.85 -8.58 -0.07
CA LEU A 78 18.89 -9.57 0.41
C LEU A 78 18.34 -9.19 1.80
N PHE A 79 19.19 -8.72 2.70
CA PHE A 79 18.77 -8.29 4.03
C PHE A 79 17.83 -7.08 3.95
N GLY A 80 18.17 -6.09 3.12
CA GLY A 80 17.30 -4.93 2.87
C GLY A 80 15.94 -5.33 2.31
N ALA A 81 15.90 -6.24 1.35
CA ALA A 81 14.66 -6.76 0.78
C ALA A 81 13.80 -7.52 1.81
N ILE A 82 14.41 -8.33 2.68
CA ILE A 82 13.71 -9.04 3.77
C ILE A 82 13.08 -8.04 4.75
N VAL A 83 13.82 -7.03 5.16
CA VAL A 83 13.32 -6.00 6.10
C VAL A 83 12.16 -5.22 5.46
N ALA A 84 12.30 -4.77 4.21
CA ALA A 84 11.24 -4.07 3.49
C ALA A 84 9.98 -4.94 3.34
N THR A 85 10.16 -6.22 3.03
CA THR A 85 9.05 -7.19 2.90
C THR A 85 8.36 -7.40 4.25
N ALA A 86 9.11 -7.53 5.34
CA ALA A 86 8.53 -7.67 6.67
C ALA A 86 7.62 -6.49 7.03
N PHE A 87 8.03 -5.25 6.71
CA PHE A 87 7.20 -4.06 6.88
C PHE A 87 5.96 -4.05 5.96
N ALA A 88 6.11 -4.47 4.71
CA ALA A 88 5.01 -4.48 3.74
C ALA A 88 3.90 -5.48 4.10
N TYR A 89 4.25 -6.54 4.82
CA TYR A 89 3.31 -7.58 5.25
C TYR A 89 2.90 -7.48 6.72
N GLU A 90 3.14 -6.35 7.38
CA GLU A 90 2.66 -6.10 8.73
C GLU A 90 1.13 -5.91 8.75
N GLY A 91 0.51 -6.15 9.91
CA GLY A 91 -0.92 -5.89 10.11
C GLY A 91 -1.75 -7.13 10.44
N TRP A 92 -1.22 -8.33 10.35
CA TRP A 92 -1.91 -9.57 10.74
C TRP A 92 -2.38 -9.56 12.20
N ILE A 93 -1.66 -8.86 13.07
CA ILE A 93 -1.98 -8.70 14.49
C ILE A 93 -3.34 -8.02 14.69
N ILE A 94 -3.72 -7.09 13.80
CA ILE A 94 -5.02 -6.41 13.85
C ILE A 94 -6.15 -7.40 13.63
N ALA A 95 -6.00 -8.32 12.67
CA ALA A 95 -7.00 -9.35 12.39
C ALA A 95 -7.22 -10.28 13.59
N THR A 96 -6.16 -10.58 14.35
CA THR A 96 -6.27 -11.38 15.57
C THR A 96 -6.92 -10.61 16.71
N SER A 97 -6.71 -9.29 16.80
CA SER A 97 -7.31 -8.45 17.86
C SER A 97 -8.82 -8.34 17.74
N ILE A 98 -9.37 -8.34 16.52
CA ILE A 98 -10.83 -8.24 16.27
C ILE A 98 -11.55 -9.60 16.28
N ASN A 99 -10.87 -10.68 16.63
CA ASN A 99 -11.40 -12.05 16.61
C ASN A 99 -12.73 -12.20 17.36
N ALA A 100 -12.89 -11.52 18.50
CA ALA A 100 -14.12 -11.59 19.31
C ALA A 100 -15.36 -10.99 18.65
N GLU A 101 -15.20 -10.15 17.63
CA GLU A 101 -16.29 -9.48 16.90
C GLU A 101 -16.72 -10.24 15.64
N LEU A 102 -15.95 -11.24 15.22
CA LEU A 102 -16.20 -12.00 14.01
C LEU A 102 -17.28 -13.07 14.23
N LYS A 103 -18.24 -13.15 13.32
CA LYS A 103 -19.17 -14.28 13.26
C LYS A 103 -18.39 -15.53 12.85
N ASP A 104 -18.60 -16.64 13.59
CA ASP A 104 -17.90 -17.90 13.34
C ASP A 104 -16.38 -17.75 13.19
N ALA A 105 -15.76 -17.02 14.11
CA ALA A 105 -14.35 -16.63 14.04
C ALA A 105 -13.41 -17.84 13.86
N LYS A 106 -13.70 -18.99 14.47
CA LYS A 106 -12.90 -20.22 14.33
C LYS A 106 -12.78 -20.70 12.89
N ARG A 107 -13.78 -20.44 12.05
CA ARG A 107 -13.80 -20.82 10.63
C ARG A 107 -13.38 -19.66 9.74
N ASN A 108 -13.95 -18.48 9.96
CA ASN A 108 -13.81 -17.35 9.06
C ASN A 108 -12.44 -16.67 9.17
N LEU A 109 -11.85 -16.59 10.36
CA LEU A 109 -10.56 -15.94 10.55
C LEU A 109 -9.42 -16.66 9.81
N PRO A 110 -9.23 -17.99 9.93
CA PRO A 110 -8.19 -18.68 9.17
C PRO A 110 -8.37 -18.55 7.65
N ILE A 111 -9.62 -18.67 7.17
CA ILE A 111 -9.92 -18.52 5.73
C ILE A 111 -9.57 -17.10 5.25
N ALA A 112 -9.97 -16.08 6.01
CA ALA A 112 -9.68 -14.69 5.67
C ALA A 112 -8.18 -14.40 5.66
N LEU A 113 -7.42 -14.93 6.62
CA LEU A 113 -5.97 -14.77 6.70
C LEU A 113 -5.26 -15.44 5.53
N ILE A 114 -5.62 -16.68 5.20
CA ILE A 114 -4.98 -17.42 4.09
C ILE A 114 -5.35 -16.77 2.76
N ALA A 115 -6.65 -16.54 2.51
CA ALA A 115 -7.09 -15.93 1.25
C ALA A 115 -6.55 -14.50 1.10
N GLY A 116 -6.59 -13.70 2.17
CA GLY A 116 -6.02 -12.35 2.20
C GLY A 116 -4.52 -12.37 1.91
N GLY A 117 -3.78 -13.30 2.51
CA GLY A 117 -2.34 -13.47 2.26
C GLY A 117 -2.03 -13.75 0.79
N ILE A 118 -2.73 -14.70 0.18
CA ILE A 118 -2.54 -15.04 -1.24
C ILE A 118 -2.85 -13.84 -2.13
N ILE A 119 -3.97 -13.14 -1.87
CA ILE A 119 -4.38 -11.97 -2.64
C ILE A 119 -3.33 -10.85 -2.53
N ILE A 120 -2.85 -10.56 -1.31
CA ILE A 120 -1.85 -9.51 -1.08
C ILE A 120 -0.54 -9.82 -1.80
N VAL A 121 -0.06 -11.07 -1.70
CA VAL A 121 1.16 -11.52 -2.41
C VAL A 121 1.00 -11.33 -3.92
N ALA A 122 -0.13 -11.75 -4.48
CA ALA A 122 -0.40 -11.59 -5.91
C ALA A 122 -0.43 -10.11 -6.32
N ILE A 123 -1.15 -9.27 -5.58
CA ILE A 123 -1.24 -7.82 -5.87
C ILE A 123 0.15 -7.17 -5.80
N TYR A 124 0.93 -7.44 -4.76
CA TYR A 124 2.26 -6.84 -4.60
C TYR A 124 3.22 -7.30 -5.69
N LEU A 125 3.18 -8.58 -6.07
CA LEU A 125 4.02 -9.10 -7.14
C LEU A 125 3.72 -8.40 -8.47
N PHE A 126 2.44 -8.35 -8.87
CA PHE A 126 2.05 -7.69 -10.12
C PHE A 126 2.28 -6.17 -10.08
N TYR A 127 2.02 -5.54 -8.94
CA TYR A 127 2.32 -4.12 -8.73
C TYR A 127 3.81 -3.82 -8.88
N TYR A 128 4.67 -4.62 -8.26
CA TYR A 128 6.12 -4.46 -8.35
C TYR A 128 6.62 -4.58 -9.79
N ILE A 129 6.14 -5.59 -10.52
CA ILE A 129 6.46 -5.77 -11.94
C ILE A 129 5.97 -4.57 -12.76
N GLY A 130 4.77 -4.06 -12.49
CA GLY A 130 4.22 -2.89 -13.15
C GLY A 130 5.04 -1.62 -12.91
N VAL A 131 5.48 -1.38 -11.67
CA VAL A 131 6.34 -0.24 -11.32
C VAL A 131 7.70 -0.36 -12.04
N ALA A 132 8.29 -1.56 -12.07
CA ALA A 132 9.52 -1.83 -12.79
C ALA A 132 9.41 -1.65 -14.32
N GLY A 133 8.18 -1.71 -14.85
CA GLY A 133 7.91 -1.41 -16.27
C GLY A 133 7.82 0.07 -16.60
N GLY A 134 7.62 0.94 -15.60
CA GLY A 134 7.37 2.38 -15.79
C GLY A 134 8.55 3.31 -15.56
N ALA A 135 9.63 2.85 -14.93
CA ALA A 135 10.81 3.67 -14.64
C ALA A 135 12.07 2.80 -14.48
N THR A 136 13.24 3.41 -14.67
CA THR A 136 14.52 2.74 -14.48
C THR A 136 14.76 2.41 -12.99
N VAL A 137 15.62 1.43 -12.70
CA VAL A 137 15.98 1.08 -11.32
C VAL A 137 16.57 2.29 -10.59
N GLU A 138 17.38 3.10 -11.28
CA GLU A 138 18.00 4.30 -10.70
C GLU A 138 16.94 5.34 -10.30
N ASP A 139 15.98 5.63 -11.17
CA ASP A 139 14.87 6.56 -10.89
C ASP A 139 14.00 6.05 -9.73
N LEU A 140 13.71 4.74 -9.71
CA LEU A 140 12.94 4.14 -8.62
C LEU A 140 13.65 4.20 -7.26
N MET A 141 14.97 4.12 -7.25
CA MET A 141 15.77 4.26 -6.02
C MET A 141 15.81 5.72 -5.52
N ASN A 142 15.86 6.70 -6.41
CA ASN A 142 15.95 8.12 -6.06
C ASN A 142 14.58 8.71 -5.69
N ASP A 143 13.55 8.45 -6.50
CA ASP A 143 12.25 9.13 -6.44
C ASP A 143 11.08 8.19 -6.08
N GLY A 144 11.36 6.90 -5.93
CA GLY A 144 10.37 5.89 -5.58
C GLY A 144 9.36 5.59 -6.69
N ALA A 145 8.29 4.88 -6.35
CA ALA A 145 7.27 4.44 -7.29
C ALA A 145 6.51 5.59 -7.97
N THR A 146 6.53 6.80 -7.41
CA THR A 146 5.87 7.98 -7.98
C THR A 146 6.34 8.29 -9.38
N THR A 147 7.64 8.11 -9.65
CA THR A 147 8.23 8.31 -10.98
C THR A 147 7.59 7.41 -12.03
N ALA A 148 7.41 6.14 -11.74
CA ALA A 148 6.74 5.21 -12.65
C ALA A 148 5.30 5.64 -12.96
N TYR A 149 4.56 6.15 -11.98
CA TYR A 149 3.22 6.70 -12.21
C TYR A 149 3.24 7.95 -13.09
N LEU A 150 4.19 8.85 -12.86
CA LEU A 150 4.32 10.07 -13.67
C LEU A 150 4.71 9.77 -15.11
N ASN A 151 5.61 8.81 -15.33
CA ASN A 151 6.05 8.40 -16.66
C ASN A 151 4.92 7.76 -17.47
N ILE A 152 4.09 6.92 -16.82
CA ILE A 152 3.00 6.19 -17.50
C ILE A 152 1.76 7.06 -17.67
N PHE A 153 1.35 7.80 -16.65
CA PHE A 153 0.05 8.52 -16.61
C PHE A 153 0.17 10.03 -16.76
N GLY A 154 1.39 10.58 -16.73
CA GLY A 154 1.63 12.02 -16.83
C GLY A 154 1.44 12.80 -15.53
N GLY A 155 1.84 14.08 -15.56
CA GLY A 155 1.92 14.92 -14.34
C GLY A 155 0.58 15.22 -13.65
N ALA A 156 -0.53 15.24 -14.39
CA ALA A 156 -1.86 15.43 -13.80
C ALA A 156 -2.24 14.29 -12.83
N PHE A 157 -1.75 13.09 -13.08
CA PHE A 157 -2.01 11.91 -12.24
C PHE A 157 -1.24 11.95 -10.92
N GLY A 158 -0.11 12.68 -10.83
CA GLY A 158 0.66 12.82 -9.60
C GLY A 158 -0.16 13.44 -8.45
N ASN A 159 -0.98 14.44 -8.74
CA ASN A 159 -1.87 15.04 -7.73
C ASN A 159 -2.97 14.08 -7.27
N ILE A 160 -3.52 13.30 -8.20
CA ILE A 160 -4.52 12.27 -7.91
C ILE A 160 -3.89 11.15 -7.07
N LEU A 161 -2.67 10.75 -7.38
CA LEU A 161 -1.92 9.75 -6.62
C LEU A 161 -1.72 10.17 -5.16
N ASN A 162 -1.36 11.44 -4.92
CA ASN A 162 -1.22 11.98 -3.57
C ASN A 162 -2.52 11.89 -2.77
N LEU A 163 -3.68 12.11 -3.42
CA LEU A 163 -4.98 11.92 -2.79
C LEU A 163 -5.23 10.44 -2.41
N PHE A 164 -4.89 9.50 -3.28
CA PHE A 164 -4.99 8.07 -2.97
C PHE A 164 -4.07 7.68 -1.81
N VAL A 165 -2.86 8.22 -1.75
CA VAL A 165 -1.93 8.00 -0.64
C VAL A 165 -2.52 8.53 0.67
N ALA A 166 -3.08 9.75 0.67
CA ALA A 166 -3.73 10.31 1.85
C ALA A 166 -4.90 9.45 2.34
N ILE A 167 -5.77 8.98 1.43
CA ILE A 167 -6.88 8.07 1.76
C ILE A 167 -6.34 6.73 2.31
N SER A 168 -5.26 6.22 1.75
CA SER A 168 -4.60 5.00 2.22
C SER A 168 -4.07 5.17 3.64
N CYS A 169 -3.41 6.29 3.95
CA CYS A 169 -2.94 6.61 5.30
C CYS A 169 -4.09 6.70 6.31
N MET A 170 -5.20 7.32 5.92
CA MET A 170 -6.42 7.38 6.78
C MET A 170 -7.00 5.98 7.02
N GLY A 171 -7.05 5.13 6.00
CA GLY A 171 -7.48 3.75 6.14
C GLY A 171 -6.57 2.93 7.07
N THR A 172 -5.26 3.13 6.97
CA THR A 172 -4.28 2.49 7.86
C THR A 172 -4.45 2.96 9.29
N LEU A 173 -4.59 4.28 9.51
CA LEU A 173 -4.86 4.85 10.83
C LEU A 173 -6.13 4.27 11.45
N ASN A 174 -7.22 4.18 10.67
CA ASN A 174 -8.47 3.60 11.13
C ASN A 174 -8.31 2.11 11.51
N GLY A 175 -7.58 1.33 10.72
CA GLY A 175 -7.32 -0.08 11.01
C GLY A 175 -6.51 -0.27 12.29
N LEU A 176 -5.45 0.53 12.49
CA LEU A 176 -4.67 0.51 13.73
C LEU A 176 -5.53 0.89 14.95
N MET A 177 -6.35 1.93 14.83
CA MET A 177 -7.27 2.32 15.90
C MET A 177 -8.30 1.24 16.21
N LEU A 178 -8.81 0.54 15.20
CA LEU A 178 -9.72 -0.58 15.39
C LEU A 178 -9.04 -1.69 16.22
N GLY A 179 -7.77 -2.02 15.92
CA GLY A 179 -6.99 -2.98 16.69
C GLY A 179 -6.70 -2.53 18.13
N CYS A 180 -6.39 -1.24 18.33
CA CYS A 180 -6.06 -0.69 19.66
C CYS A 180 -7.27 -0.49 20.56
N THR A 181 -8.47 -0.35 20.02
CA THR A 181 -9.71 -0.12 20.78
C THR A 181 -10.45 -1.42 21.12
N ARG A 182 -9.92 -2.57 20.74
CA ARG A 182 -10.47 -3.91 21.01
C ARG A 182 -9.49 -4.79 21.76
#